data_c35e4577ea5fca329a138340df9a9087
#
_entry.id   c35e4577ea5fca329a138340df9a9087
#
_cell.length_a   1.000
_cell.length_b   1.000
_cell.length_c   1.000
_cell.angle_alpha   90.00
_cell.angle_beta   90.00
_cell.angle_gamma   90.00
#
_symmetry.space_group_name_H-M   'P 1'
#
loop_
_entity.id
_entity.type
_entity.pdbx_description
1 polymer ?
#
loop_
_entity_poly.entity_id
_entity_poly.type
_entity_poly.pdbx_seq_one_letter_code
_entity_poly.pdbx_strand_id
1 'polypeptide(L)'
;MNKFTRTLIATLAVAALPLVSIAAEASSKIVRTASTVTTQDGVELYYKDWGPKNGQVVMFSHGWPLNSDSWESQMQFLAEKGYRVIAHDRRGHGRSSQPWDGNDMDHYADDLSAVIKALKVKDVTLVGFSTGGGEVARYIGRHGTKLVKKAALISAVPPIMVKTEWNPNGVPMSVFDGIREASNKDRSQLYLDIASGPFFGFNREGAKPSQGMIQSFWRQGMMAGAKNTYDSIAAFSATDFREDLAKFDVPTLVVHGDDDQLVPIETTGKASAALIKNAKLIIYKGAPHGLADTHKEQLNQDLLNFLQTK
;
A
#
# COMPACT_ATOMS: atom_id res chain seq x y z
N MET A 1 -98.96 45.65 7.89
CA MET A 1 -98.48 46.19 6.59
C MET A 1 -96.98 46.32 6.69
N ASN A 2 -96.32 45.49 5.90
CA ASN A 2 -94.91 45.15 6.03
C ASN A 2 -93.95 46.24 5.62
N LYS A 3 -92.93 46.47 6.44
CA LYS A 3 -91.71 47.12 5.99
C LYS A 3 -90.53 46.17 5.99
N PHE A 4 -90.03 45.91 4.80
CA PHE A 4 -88.81 45.10 4.61
C PHE A 4 -87.56 45.81 5.02
N THR A 5 -86.81 45.27 5.96
CA THR A 5 -85.49 45.77 6.28
C THR A 5 -84.47 44.88 5.51
N ARG A 6 -83.75 45.49 4.60
CA ARG A 6 -82.65 44.82 3.85
C ARG A 6 -81.37 44.89 4.71
N THR A 7 -80.91 43.79 5.14
CA THR A 7 -79.60 43.64 5.80
C THR A 7 -78.51 43.41 4.72
N LEU A 8 -77.57 44.32 4.64
CA LEU A 8 -76.40 44.21 3.76
C LEU A 8 -75.40 43.30 4.42
N ILE A 9 -75.15 42.16 3.80
CA ILE A 9 -74.05 41.21 4.18
C ILE A 9 -72.83 41.67 3.37
N ALA A 10 -71.82 42.21 4.07
CA ALA A 10 -70.52 42.51 3.51
C ALA A 10 -69.68 41.26 3.53
N THR A 11 -69.42 40.69 2.35
CA THR A 11 -68.56 39.53 2.20
C THR A 11 -67.10 39.99 2.16
N LEU A 12 -66.34 39.71 3.24
CA LEU A 12 -64.89 39.88 3.25
C LEU A 12 -64.27 38.76 2.39
N ALA A 13 -63.73 39.11 1.24
CA ALA A 13 -62.90 38.24 0.44
C ALA A 13 -61.48 38.21 1.05
N VAL A 14 -61.13 37.13 1.75
CA VAL A 14 -59.76 36.85 2.20
C VAL A 14 -59.01 36.33 0.99
N ALA A 15 -58.13 37.17 0.44
CA ALA A 15 -57.18 36.76 -0.59
C ALA A 15 -56.12 35.83 0.03
N ALA A 16 -56.26 34.55 -0.21
CA ALA A 16 -55.21 33.56 0.12
C ALA A 16 -54.03 33.72 -0.86
N LEU A 17 -52.97 34.31 -0.38
CA LEU A 17 -51.67 34.28 -1.08
C LEU A 17 -51.12 32.83 -1.04
N PRO A 18 -50.71 32.27 -2.16
CA PRO A 18 -50.10 30.97 -2.15
C PRO A 18 -48.70 31.10 -1.50
N LEU A 19 -48.52 30.46 -0.35
CA LEU A 19 -47.20 30.17 0.19
C LEU A 19 -46.51 29.21 -0.78
N VAL A 20 -45.68 29.80 -1.67
CA VAL A 20 -44.72 28.98 -2.44
C VAL A 20 -43.65 28.56 -1.43
N SER A 21 -43.79 27.35 -0.90
CA SER A 21 -42.76 26.68 -0.18
C SER A 21 -41.62 26.33 -1.17
N ILE A 22 -40.58 27.18 -1.19
CA ILE A 22 -39.30 26.81 -1.83
C ILE A 22 -38.64 25.84 -0.87
N ALA A 23 -39.02 24.55 -0.99
CA ALA A 23 -38.20 23.46 -0.49
C ALA A 23 -36.98 23.45 -1.42
N ALA A 24 -35.88 24.06 -0.96
CA ALA A 24 -34.59 23.86 -1.55
C ALA A 24 -34.24 22.37 -1.30
N GLU A 25 -34.52 21.52 -2.28
CA GLU A 25 -33.88 20.19 -2.37
C GLU A 25 -32.38 20.42 -2.46
N ALA A 26 -31.73 20.39 -1.30
CA ALA A 26 -30.32 20.12 -1.23
C ALA A 26 -30.12 18.70 -1.73
N SER A 27 -30.05 18.54 -3.06
CA SER A 27 -29.53 17.33 -3.70
C SER A 27 -28.12 17.14 -3.15
N SER A 28 -27.98 16.33 -2.11
CA SER A 28 -26.70 15.82 -1.69
C SER A 28 -26.19 14.98 -2.85
N LYS A 29 -25.39 15.59 -3.73
CA LYS A 29 -24.58 14.85 -4.69
C LYS A 29 -23.68 13.96 -3.85
N ILE A 30 -24.05 12.67 -3.75
CA ILE A 30 -23.12 11.63 -3.33
C ILE A 30 -22.04 11.65 -4.40
N VAL A 31 -20.96 12.40 -4.16
CA VAL A 31 -19.75 12.33 -4.98
C VAL A 31 -19.11 11.00 -4.63
N ARG A 32 -19.37 9.97 -5.43
CA ARG A 32 -18.51 8.79 -5.44
C ARG A 32 -17.16 9.27 -5.91
N THR A 33 -16.24 9.50 -5.00
CA THR A 33 -14.82 9.53 -5.30
C THR A 33 -14.48 8.11 -5.74
N ALA A 34 -14.27 7.92 -7.05
CA ALA A 34 -13.75 6.66 -7.55
C ALA A 34 -12.36 6.47 -6.92
N SER A 35 -12.25 5.52 -5.98
CA SER A 35 -10.99 5.12 -5.37
C SER A 35 -10.26 4.07 -6.23
N THR A 36 -10.40 4.16 -7.55
CA THR A 36 -9.83 3.22 -8.52
C THR A 36 -9.17 3.94 -9.68
N VAL A 37 -8.13 3.34 -10.21
CA VAL A 37 -7.44 3.71 -11.44
C VAL A 37 -7.50 2.51 -12.38
N THR A 38 -7.95 2.69 -13.61
CA THR A 38 -7.93 1.64 -14.64
C THR A 38 -6.62 1.74 -15.42
N THR A 39 -5.88 0.65 -15.46
CA THR A 39 -4.63 0.53 -16.24
C THR A 39 -4.90 0.36 -17.72
N GLN A 40 -3.84 0.41 -18.54
CA GLN A 40 -3.97 0.26 -19.99
C GLN A 40 -4.51 -1.12 -20.40
N ASP A 41 -4.21 -2.16 -19.64
CA ASP A 41 -4.69 -3.53 -19.83
C ASP A 41 -6.03 -3.81 -19.14
N GLY A 42 -6.70 -2.76 -18.62
CA GLY A 42 -8.06 -2.85 -18.10
C GLY A 42 -8.16 -3.31 -16.64
N VAL A 43 -7.04 -3.40 -15.92
CA VAL A 43 -7.05 -3.75 -14.50
C VAL A 43 -7.47 -2.55 -13.67
N GLU A 44 -8.44 -2.70 -12.79
CA GLU A 44 -8.85 -1.66 -11.84
C GLU A 44 -8.01 -1.79 -10.56
N LEU A 45 -7.27 -0.73 -10.25
CA LEU A 45 -6.41 -0.63 -9.06
C LEU A 45 -7.10 0.24 -8.02
N TYR A 46 -7.43 -0.33 -6.88
CA TYR A 46 -7.93 0.42 -5.74
C TYR A 46 -6.79 1.21 -5.07
N TYR A 47 -7.10 2.42 -4.58
CA TYR A 47 -6.16 3.20 -3.79
C TYR A 47 -6.85 3.98 -2.67
N LYS A 48 -6.09 4.27 -1.62
CA LYS A 48 -6.40 5.23 -0.55
C LYS A 48 -5.62 6.51 -0.80
N ASP A 49 -6.20 7.66 -0.48
CA ASP A 49 -5.58 8.98 -0.64
C ASP A 49 -6.02 9.89 0.51
N TRP A 50 -5.20 9.95 1.55
CA TRP A 50 -5.47 10.65 2.80
C TRP A 50 -4.59 11.88 2.99
N GLY A 51 -5.00 12.75 3.92
CA GLY A 51 -4.31 14.00 4.22
C GLY A 51 -4.59 15.12 3.22
N PRO A 52 -3.92 16.28 3.39
CA PRO A 52 -4.16 17.47 2.57
C PRO A 52 -3.69 17.26 1.14
N LYS A 53 -4.54 17.60 0.17
CA LYS A 53 -4.27 17.38 -1.26
C LYS A 53 -3.04 18.13 -1.81
N ASN A 54 -2.65 19.22 -1.15
CA ASN A 54 -1.46 20.03 -1.46
C ASN A 54 -0.23 19.65 -0.62
N GLY A 55 -0.33 18.64 0.25
CA GLY A 55 0.80 18.13 1.03
C GLY A 55 1.84 17.45 0.16
N GLN A 56 3.08 17.34 0.66
CA GLN A 56 4.11 16.51 0.02
C GLN A 56 3.62 15.07 -0.06
N VAL A 57 3.78 14.46 -1.24
CA VAL A 57 3.21 13.14 -1.51
C VAL A 57 4.12 12.02 -1.03
N VAL A 58 3.56 11.09 -0.27
CA VAL A 58 4.18 9.81 0.10
C VAL A 58 3.30 8.69 -0.43
N MET A 59 3.88 7.78 -1.20
CA MET A 59 3.15 6.69 -1.83
C MET A 59 3.70 5.35 -1.39
N PHE A 60 2.81 4.46 -0.96
CA PHE A 60 3.14 3.20 -0.33
C PHE A 60 2.77 2.00 -1.20
N SER A 61 3.73 1.07 -1.35
CA SER A 61 3.58 -0.24 -1.98
C SER A 61 3.69 -1.34 -0.94
N HIS A 62 2.65 -2.17 -0.81
CA HIS A 62 2.54 -3.20 0.23
C HIS A 62 3.33 -4.47 -0.07
N GLY A 63 3.60 -5.28 0.96
CA GLY A 63 4.20 -6.62 0.86
C GLY A 63 3.19 -7.70 0.43
N TRP A 64 3.71 -8.89 0.09
CA TRP A 64 2.91 -10.08 -0.15
C TRP A 64 2.48 -10.73 1.18
N PRO A 65 1.28 -11.29 1.31
CA PRO A 65 0.13 -11.24 0.41
C PRO A 65 -0.86 -10.11 0.79
N LEU A 66 -0.36 -9.01 1.36
CA LEU A 66 -1.11 -7.94 1.98
C LEU A 66 -1.82 -7.03 0.96
N ASN A 67 -2.35 -5.91 1.44
CA ASN A 67 -2.92 -4.82 0.66
C ASN A 67 -2.59 -3.47 1.31
N SER A 68 -3.16 -2.37 0.83
CA SER A 68 -2.89 -1.02 1.35
C SER A 68 -3.27 -0.81 2.82
N ASP A 69 -4.10 -1.70 3.41
CA ASP A 69 -4.47 -1.61 4.83
C ASP A 69 -3.26 -1.85 5.75
N SER A 70 -2.24 -2.57 5.28
CA SER A 70 -1.00 -2.79 6.02
C SER A 70 -0.21 -1.50 6.32
N TRP A 71 -0.50 -0.42 5.62
CA TRP A 71 0.15 0.87 5.77
C TRP A 71 -0.65 1.91 6.56
N GLU A 72 -1.86 1.57 7.04
CA GLU A 72 -2.76 2.56 7.67
C GLU A 72 -2.14 3.28 8.86
N SER A 73 -1.30 2.61 9.66
CA SER A 73 -0.62 3.23 10.80
C SER A 73 0.35 4.33 10.36
N GLN A 74 1.17 4.08 9.32
CA GLN A 74 2.10 5.04 8.74
C GLN A 74 1.35 6.15 8.01
N MET A 75 0.30 5.79 7.28
CA MET A 75 -0.54 6.75 6.55
C MET A 75 -1.21 7.73 7.49
N GLN A 76 -1.86 7.26 8.56
CA GLN A 76 -2.50 8.12 9.55
C GLN A 76 -1.49 9.06 10.18
N PHE A 77 -0.38 8.53 10.68
CA PHE A 77 0.66 9.32 11.31
C PHE A 77 1.19 10.45 10.40
N LEU A 78 1.51 10.15 9.15
CA LEU A 78 2.05 11.13 8.22
C LEU A 78 0.98 12.11 7.73
N ALA A 79 -0.27 11.68 7.55
CA ALA A 79 -1.38 12.56 7.19
C ALA A 79 -1.63 13.63 8.28
N GLU A 80 -1.56 13.24 9.56
CA GLU A 80 -1.64 14.17 10.71
C GLU A 80 -0.48 15.14 10.76
N LYS A 81 0.68 14.82 10.13
CA LYS A 81 1.84 15.72 9.96
C LYS A 81 1.77 16.58 8.69
N GLY A 82 0.65 16.53 7.95
CA GLY A 82 0.41 17.39 6.79
C GLY A 82 0.91 16.80 5.45
N TYR A 83 1.29 15.54 5.40
CA TYR A 83 1.62 14.85 4.15
C TYR A 83 0.36 14.35 3.45
N ARG A 84 0.37 14.34 2.11
CA ARG A 84 -0.60 13.58 1.33
C ARG A 84 -0.07 12.16 1.18
N VAL A 85 -0.80 11.18 1.71
CA VAL A 85 -0.40 9.79 1.73
C VAL A 85 -1.31 8.95 0.85
N ILE A 86 -0.70 8.16 -0.04
CA ILE A 86 -1.40 7.34 -1.02
C ILE A 86 -0.89 5.91 -0.86
N ALA A 87 -1.79 4.94 -0.83
CA ALA A 87 -1.45 3.52 -0.88
C ALA A 87 -2.42 2.81 -1.82
N HIS A 88 -1.90 2.00 -2.74
CA HIS A 88 -2.74 1.23 -3.64
C HIS A 88 -2.73 -0.25 -3.25
N ASP A 89 -3.80 -0.95 -3.60
CA ASP A 89 -3.81 -2.40 -3.61
C ASP A 89 -3.22 -2.84 -4.95
N ARG A 90 -2.13 -3.63 -4.93
CA ARG A 90 -1.52 -4.18 -6.14
C ARG A 90 -2.54 -5.04 -6.90
N ARG A 91 -2.44 -5.14 -8.25
CA ARG A 91 -3.25 -6.10 -9.01
C ARG A 91 -3.24 -7.47 -8.34
N GLY A 92 -4.39 -8.13 -8.33
CA GLY A 92 -4.55 -9.44 -7.70
C GLY A 92 -4.63 -9.41 -6.17
N HIS A 93 -4.53 -8.25 -5.52
CA HIS A 93 -4.56 -8.12 -4.06
C HIS A 93 -5.67 -7.17 -3.60
N GLY A 94 -6.14 -7.40 -2.38
CA GLY A 94 -7.11 -6.52 -1.72
C GLY A 94 -8.37 -6.28 -2.56
N ARG A 95 -8.65 -5.00 -2.85
CA ARG A 95 -9.84 -4.52 -3.57
C ARG A 95 -9.59 -4.28 -5.07
N SER A 96 -8.35 -4.49 -5.54
CA SER A 96 -8.01 -4.41 -6.95
C SER A 96 -8.50 -5.62 -7.73
N SER A 97 -8.66 -5.48 -9.05
CA SER A 97 -8.99 -6.59 -9.94
C SER A 97 -8.00 -7.74 -9.81
N GLN A 98 -8.48 -8.96 -9.98
CA GLN A 98 -7.71 -10.20 -9.91
C GLN A 98 -7.50 -10.79 -11.32
N PRO A 99 -6.63 -10.20 -12.16
CA PRO A 99 -6.38 -10.70 -13.50
C PRO A 99 -5.68 -12.07 -13.45
N TRP A 100 -5.90 -12.89 -14.47
CA TRP A 100 -5.24 -14.21 -14.56
C TRP A 100 -3.73 -14.08 -14.80
N ASP A 101 -3.31 -13.10 -15.61
CA ASP A 101 -1.92 -12.85 -16.00
C ASP A 101 -1.39 -11.51 -15.46
N GLY A 102 -0.11 -11.24 -15.66
CA GLY A 102 0.54 -9.99 -15.29
C GLY A 102 0.89 -9.88 -13.80
N ASN A 103 1.05 -11.01 -13.11
CA ASN A 103 1.45 -11.04 -11.69
C ASN A 103 2.98 -11.08 -11.54
N ASP A 104 3.67 -10.11 -12.14
CA ASP A 104 5.13 -9.97 -12.13
C ASP A 104 5.55 -8.53 -11.83
N MET A 105 6.84 -8.32 -11.58
CA MET A 105 7.35 -7.02 -11.17
C MET A 105 7.26 -5.94 -12.24
N ASP A 106 7.27 -6.30 -13.52
CA ASP A 106 7.15 -5.35 -14.62
C ASP A 106 5.75 -4.74 -14.65
N HIS A 107 4.72 -5.59 -14.55
CA HIS A 107 3.33 -5.13 -14.46
C HIS A 107 3.07 -4.35 -13.18
N TYR A 108 3.62 -4.78 -12.02
CA TYR A 108 3.48 -4.04 -10.77
C TYR A 108 4.08 -2.62 -10.85
N ALA A 109 5.24 -2.48 -11.48
CA ALA A 109 5.87 -1.18 -11.71
C ALA A 109 5.06 -0.30 -12.68
N ASP A 110 4.50 -0.88 -13.73
CA ASP A 110 3.66 -0.19 -14.71
C ASP A 110 2.33 0.26 -14.05
N ASP A 111 1.76 -0.54 -13.16
CA ASP A 111 0.59 -0.21 -12.34
C ASP A 111 0.87 0.99 -11.42
N LEU A 112 1.98 0.96 -10.69
CA LEU A 112 2.42 2.08 -9.87
C LEU A 112 2.54 3.37 -10.70
N SER A 113 3.12 3.26 -11.93
CA SER A 113 3.21 4.36 -12.88
C SER A 113 1.81 4.86 -13.30
N ALA A 114 0.86 3.95 -13.54
CA ALA A 114 -0.50 4.31 -13.90
C ALA A 114 -1.20 5.10 -12.79
N VAL A 115 -1.05 4.68 -11.53
CA VAL A 115 -1.61 5.39 -10.37
C VAL A 115 -0.99 6.79 -10.22
N ILE A 116 0.35 6.92 -10.29
CA ILE A 116 1.06 8.20 -10.21
C ILE A 116 0.56 9.17 -11.29
N LYS A 117 0.44 8.70 -12.53
CA LYS A 117 -0.03 9.49 -13.68
C LYS A 117 -1.49 9.90 -13.55
N ALA A 118 -2.38 8.96 -13.17
CA ALA A 118 -3.81 9.21 -13.03
C ALA A 118 -4.10 10.24 -11.93
N LEU A 119 -3.36 10.19 -10.82
CA LEU A 119 -3.47 11.14 -9.71
C LEU A 119 -2.72 12.45 -9.96
N LYS A 120 -1.99 12.56 -11.07
CA LYS A 120 -1.19 13.74 -11.48
C LYS A 120 -0.26 14.22 -10.36
N VAL A 121 0.34 13.28 -9.63
CA VAL A 121 1.29 13.58 -8.55
C VAL A 121 2.71 13.61 -9.08
N LYS A 122 3.56 14.41 -8.43
CA LYS A 122 4.99 14.59 -8.72
C LYS A 122 5.75 14.79 -7.43
N ASP A 123 7.06 14.74 -7.49
CA ASP A 123 7.95 14.86 -6.33
C ASP A 123 7.57 13.86 -5.23
N VAL A 124 7.22 12.64 -5.66
CA VAL A 124 6.68 11.58 -4.80
C VAL A 124 7.81 10.94 -4.01
N THR A 125 7.61 10.71 -2.72
CA THR A 125 8.42 9.75 -1.98
C THR A 125 7.78 8.38 -2.10
N LEU A 126 8.47 7.43 -2.74
CA LEU A 126 8.03 6.05 -2.86
C LEU A 126 8.50 5.23 -1.66
N VAL A 127 7.60 4.51 -1.01
CA VAL A 127 7.89 3.65 0.15
C VAL A 127 7.40 2.24 -0.16
N GLY A 128 8.32 1.27 -0.22
CA GLY A 128 7.98 -0.12 -0.53
C GLY A 128 8.38 -1.07 0.60
N PHE A 129 7.44 -1.90 1.04
CA PHE A 129 7.67 -2.96 2.02
C PHE A 129 7.78 -4.32 1.34
N SER A 130 8.83 -5.08 1.68
CA SER A 130 8.98 -6.46 1.20
C SER A 130 8.89 -6.53 -0.34
N THR A 131 7.93 -7.27 -0.89
CA THR A 131 7.59 -7.30 -2.33
C THR A 131 7.35 -5.89 -2.91
N GLY A 132 6.73 -4.99 -2.13
CA GLY A 132 6.52 -3.59 -2.54
C GLY A 132 7.82 -2.81 -2.72
N GLY A 133 8.90 -3.20 -2.02
CA GLY A 133 10.24 -2.67 -2.29
C GLY A 133 10.79 -3.11 -3.66
N GLY A 134 10.47 -4.32 -4.09
CA GLY A 134 10.73 -4.78 -5.45
C GLY A 134 9.96 -4.00 -6.50
N GLU A 135 8.68 -3.71 -6.24
CA GLU A 135 7.84 -2.86 -7.09
C GLU A 135 8.42 -1.45 -7.25
N VAL A 136 8.84 -0.81 -6.13
CA VAL A 136 9.51 0.51 -6.15
C VAL A 136 10.82 0.44 -6.92
N ALA A 137 11.64 -0.59 -6.71
CA ALA A 137 12.90 -0.76 -7.43
C ALA A 137 12.65 -0.90 -8.94
N ARG A 138 11.74 -1.78 -9.34
CA ARG A 138 11.38 -2.00 -10.75
C ARG A 138 10.74 -0.75 -11.37
N TYR A 139 9.95 0.02 -10.61
CA TYR A 139 9.43 1.30 -11.09
C TYR A 139 10.57 2.26 -11.45
N ILE A 140 11.54 2.46 -10.57
CA ILE A 140 12.69 3.33 -10.86
C ILE A 140 13.52 2.78 -12.03
N GLY A 141 13.70 1.46 -12.08
CA GLY A 141 14.41 0.80 -13.17
C GLY A 141 13.80 1.03 -14.55
N ARG A 142 12.46 1.04 -14.64
CA ARG A 142 11.69 1.13 -15.90
C ARG A 142 11.26 2.56 -16.26
N HIS A 143 10.85 3.35 -15.26
CA HIS A 143 10.25 4.67 -15.46
C HIS A 143 11.16 5.84 -15.04
N GLY A 144 12.29 5.54 -14.36
CA GLY A 144 13.23 6.55 -13.86
C GLY A 144 12.66 7.33 -12.67
N THR A 145 13.38 8.39 -12.30
CA THR A 145 13.10 9.18 -11.09
C THR A 145 12.49 10.55 -11.35
N LYS A 146 12.13 10.89 -12.59
CA LYS A 146 11.59 12.23 -12.95
C LYS A 146 10.43 12.71 -12.08
N LEU A 147 9.59 11.78 -11.59
CA LEU A 147 8.45 12.08 -10.72
C LEU A 147 8.73 11.72 -9.26
N VAL A 148 9.91 11.19 -8.94
CA VAL A 148 10.31 10.70 -7.62
C VAL A 148 11.24 11.68 -6.96
N LYS A 149 10.96 12.05 -5.73
CA LYS A 149 11.82 12.90 -4.91
C LYS A 149 12.73 12.10 -3.99
N LYS A 150 12.21 11.01 -3.43
CA LYS A 150 12.91 10.11 -2.50
C LYS A 150 12.37 8.69 -2.64
N ALA A 151 13.14 7.71 -2.16
CA ALA A 151 12.70 6.32 -2.06
C ALA A 151 12.99 5.75 -0.67
N ALA A 152 12.14 4.83 -0.19
CA ALA A 152 12.38 4.08 1.04
C ALA A 152 12.06 2.60 0.82
N LEU A 153 13.00 1.73 1.16
CA LEU A 153 12.91 0.28 1.06
C LEU A 153 12.86 -0.31 2.46
N ILE A 154 11.73 -0.89 2.84
CA ILE A 154 11.47 -1.38 4.19
C ILE A 154 11.38 -2.91 4.16
N SER A 155 12.30 -3.62 4.83
CA SER A 155 12.41 -5.09 4.78
C SER A 155 12.25 -5.63 3.36
N ALA A 156 12.85 -4.96 2.38
CA ALA A 156 12.56 -5.12 0.95
C ALA A 156 13.32 -6.30 0.33
N VAL A 157 12.73 -6.91 -0.69
CA VAL A 157 13.28 -8.09 -1.39
C VAL A 157 14.47 -7.83 -2.32
N PRO A 158 14.72 -6.62 -2.89
CA PRO A 158 15.92 -6.37 -3.68
C PRO A 158 17.23 -6.58 -2.90
N PRO A 159 18.36 -6.90 -3.60
CA PRO A 159 18.52 -6.98 -5.04
C PRO A 159 18.05 -8.29 -5.68
N ILE A 160 18.06 -9.39 -4.97
CA ILE A 160 17.55 -10.69 -5.41
C ILE A 160 17.48 -11.63 -4.20
N MET A 161 16.36 -12.30 -3.99
CA MET A 161 16.20 -13.19 -2.85
C MET A 161 16.76 -14.59 -3.11
N VAL A 162 16.52 -15.14 -4.31
CA VAL A 162 16.89 -16.51 -4.61
C VAL A 162 18.41 -16.66 -4.67
N LYS A 163 18.88 -17.85 -4.25
CA LYS A 163 20.27 -18.25 -4.38
C LYS A 163 20.66 -18.36 -5.86
N THR A 164 21.70 -17.62 -6.24
CA THR A 164 22.29 -17.59 -7.58
C THR A 164 23.81 -17.58 -7.46
N GLU A 165 24.52 -17.61 -8.58
CA GLU A 165 25.97 -17.41 -8.61
C GLU A 165 26.36 -16.07 -8.00
N TRP A 166 25.62 -15.01 -8.30
CA TRP A 166 25.85 -13.67 -7.72
C TRP A 166 25.43 -13.59 -6.25
N ASN A 167 24.37 -14.29 -5.85
CA ASN A 167 23.85 -14.34 -4.48
C ASN A 167 24.00 -15.75 -3.87
N PRO A 168 25.23 -16.21 -3.57
CA PRO A 168 25.47 -17.57 -3.11
C PRO A 168 24.86 -17.87 -1.73
N ASN A 169 24.58 -16.83 -0.94
CA ASN A 169 23.94 -16.91 0.37
C ASN A 169 22.43 -16.63 0.31
N GLY A 170 21.86 -16.51 -0.88
CA GLY A 170 20.42 -16.31 -1.08
C GLY A 170 19.60 -17.52 -0.65
N VAL A 171 18.29 -17.33 -0.59
CA VAL A 171 17.34 -18.37 -0.20
C VAL A 171 17.23 -19.41 -1.32
N PRO A 172 17.37 -20.72 -1.03
CA PRO A 172 17.21 -21.76 -2.05
C PRO A 172 15.84 -21.69 -2.73
N MET A 173 15.77 -21.94 -4.05
CA MET A 173 14.48 -21.94 -4.79
C MET A 173 13.47 -22.91 -4.19
N SER A 174 13.92 -24.04 -3.65
CA SER A 174 13.06 -25.06 -3.01
C SER A 174 12.22 -24.51 -1.85
N VAL A 175 12.68 -23.45 -1.17
CA VAL A 175 11.90 -22.78 -0.12
C VAL A 175 10.68 -22.08 -0.74
N PHE A 176 10.86 -21.39 -1.86
CA PHE A 176 9.78 -20.72 -2.58
C PHE A 176 8.82 -21.70 -3.24
N ASP A 177 9.33 -22.82 -3.75
CA ASP A 177 8.50 -23.91 -4.26
C ASP A 177 7.66 -24.53 -3.14
N GLY A 178 8.23 -24.71 -1.94
CA GLY A 178 7.49 -25.14 -0.77
C GLY A 178 6.37 -24.18 -0.35
N ILE A 179 6.59 -22.87 -0.46
CA ILE A 179 5.53 -21.85 -0.21
C ILE A 179 4.41 -22.00 -1.25
N ARG A 180 4.75 -22.24 -2.53
CA ARG A 180 3.77 -22.46 -3.61
C ARG A 180 2.95 -23.72 -3.37
N GLU A 181 3.60 -24.81 -2.99
CA GLU A 181 2.91 -26.07 -2.65
C GLU A 181 1.98 -25.88 -1.47
N ALA A 182 2.44 -25.23 -0.40
CA ALA A 182 1.62 -24.94 0.76
C ALA A 182 0.42 -24.03 0.40
N SER A 183 0.63 -23.03 -0.48
CA SER A 183 -0.43 -22.16 -0.98
C SER A 183 -1.49 -22.93 -1.76
N ASN A 184 -1.10 -23.91 -2.57
CA ASN A 184 -2.04 -24.76 -3.30
C ASN A 184 -2.77 -25.75 -2.39
N LYS A 185 -2.09 -26.24 -1.35
CA LYS A 185 -2.65 -27.22 -0.41
C LYS A 185 -3.67 -26.58 0.54
N ASP A 186 -3.28 -25.51 1.21
CA ASP A 186 -4.11 -24.77 2.15
C ASP A 186 -3.53 -23.36 2.35
N ARG A 187 -3.93 -22.43 1.47
CA ARG A 187 -3.52 -21.03 1.53
C ARG A 187 -3.92 -20.35 2.85
N SER A 188 -5.08 -20.71 3.39
CA SER A 188 -5.59 -20.14 4.62
C SER A 188 -4.68 -20.47 5.80
N GLN A 189 -4.30 -21.76 5.93
CA GLN A 189 -3.39 -22.20 6.99
C GLN A 189 -1.99 -21.64 6.81
N LEU A 190 -1.47 -21.60 5.56
CA LEU A 190 -0.17 -21.00 5.24
C LEU A 190 -0.07 -19.55 5.78
N TYR A 191 -1.10 -18.74 5.55
CA TYR A 191 -1.09 -17.35 6.00
C TYR A 191 -1.19 -17.22 7.53
N LEU A 192 -1.92 -18.10 8.19
CA LEU A 192 -1.93 -18.18 9.66
C LEU A 192 -0.56 -18.57 10.21
N ASP A 193 0.10 -19.57 9.61
CA ASP A 193 1.41 -20.05 10.06
C ASP A 193 2.49 -18.97 9.89
N ILE A 194 2.49 -18.29 8.76
CA ILE A 194 3.41 -17.17 8.51
C ILE A 194 3.21 -16.05 9.53
N ALA A 195 1.96 -15.64 9.78
CA ALA A 195 1.65 -14.54 10.68
C ALA A 195 1.85 -14.89 12.16
N SER A 196 1.51 -16.11 12.57
CA SER A 196 1.71 -16.57 13.95
C SER A 196 3.15 -16.96 14.27
N GLY A 197 4.02 -16.97 13.26
CA GLY A 197 5.41 -17.37 13.38
C GLY A 197 6.39 -16.28 12.90
N PRO A 198 7.07 -16.52 11.77
CA PRO A 198 8.27 -15.75 11.39
C PRO A 198 7.98 -14.30 10.97
N PHE A 199 6.76 -13.98 10.48
CA PHE A 199 6.48 -12.65 9.96
C PHE A 199 6.57 -11.56 11.04
N PHE A 200 5.97 -11.79 12.19
CA PHE A 200 6.02 -10.88 13.34
C PHE A 200 7.02 -11.31 14.42
N GLY A 201 7.80 -12.38 14.18
CA GLY A 201 8.73 -12.93 15.17
C GLY A 201 8.04 -13.61 16.35
N PHE A 202 6.78 -13.99 16.20
CA PHE A 202 6.00 -14.63 17.28
C PHE A 202 6.47 -16.04 17.62
N ASN A 203 7.33 -16.64 16.80
CA ASN A 203 8.01 -17.91 17.05
C ASN A 203 9.31 -17.76 17.89
N ARG A 204 9.68 -16.54 18.31
CA ARG A 204 10.85 -16.31 19.16
C ARG A 204 10.55 -16.55 20.63
N GLU A 205 11.55 -16.96 21.36
CA GLU A 205 11.44 -17.13 22.82
C GLU A 205 11.01 -15.81 23.48
N GLY A 206 10.03 -15.88 24.39
CA GLY A 206 9.49 -14.72 25.09
C GLY A 206 8.58 -13.81 24.25
N ALA A 207 8.34 -14.14 22.99
CA ALA A 207 7.40 -13.39 22.15
C ALA A 207 5.97 -13.42 22.72
N LYS A 208 5.23 -12.32 22.50
CA LYS A 208 3.82 -12.20 22.91
C LYS A 208 2.96 -12.08 21.64
N PRO A 209 2.43 -13.19 21.10
CA PRO A 209 1.62 -13.16 19.89
C PRO A 209 0.37 -12.29 20.05
N SER A 210 0.14 -11.39 19.09
CA SER A 210 -1.10 -10.61 19.00
C SER A 210 -2.06 -11.28 18.04
N GLN A 211 -3.16 -11.80 18.55
CA GLN A 211 -4.21 -12.41 17.72
C GLN A 211 -4.81 -11.39 16.74
N GLY A 212 -4.89 -10.12 17.14
CA GLY A 212 -5.35 -9.04 16.25
C GLY A 212 -4.44 -8.85 15.03
N MET A 213 -3.11 -8.86 15.23
CA MET A 213 -2.14 -8.74 14.13
C MET A 213 -2.18 -9.98 13.22
N ILE A 214 -2.24 -11.18 13.80
CA ILE A 214 -2.34 -12.45 13.04
C ILE A 214 -3.60 -12.44 12.18
N GLN A 215 -4.74 -12.10 12.74
CA GLN A 215 -6.01 -12.05 12.01
C GLN A 215 -6.06 -10.93 10.96
N SER A 216 -5.41 -9.79 11.22
CA SER A 216 -5.30 -8.70 10.25
C SER A 216 -4.50 -9.15 9.03
N PHE A 217 -3.34 -9.78 9.23
CA PHE A 217 -2.53 -10.35 8.16
C PHE A 217 -3.31 -11.39 7.35
N TRP A 218 -3.89 -12.36 8.04
CA TRP A 218 -4.66 -13.44 7.43
C TRP A 218 -5.80 -12.90 6.56
N ARG A 219 -6.58 -11.95 7.11
CA ARG A 219 -7.71 -11.35 6.39
C ARG A 219 -7.26 -10.64 5.12
N GLN A 220 -6.19 -9.86 5.20
CA GLN A 220 -5.63 -9.19 4.03
C GLN A 220 -5.17 -10.21 2.97
N GLY A 221 -4.46 -11.25 3.37
CA GLY A 221 -4.01 -12.32 2.48
C GLY A 221 -5.16 -13.07 1.81
N MET A 222 -6.25 -13.33 2.56
CA MET A 222 -7.42 -14.02 2.01
C MET A 222 -8.25 -13.17 1.04
N MET A 223 -8.12 -11.84 1.06
CA MET A 223 -8.74 -10.95 0.07
C MET A 223 -8.05 -11.02 -1.30
N ALA A 224 -6.80 -11.45 -1.36
CA ALA A 224 -6.05 -11.57 -2.61
C ALA A 224 -6.49 -12.81 -3.42
N GLY A 225 -6.33 -12.75 -4.73
CA GLY A 225 -6.60 -13.89 -5.62
C GLY A 225 -5.59 -15.03 -5.39
N ALA A 226 -6.07 -16.27 -5.42
CA ALA A 226 -5.21 -17.44 -5.21
C ALA A 226 -4.10 -17.54 -6.27
N LYS A 227 -4.45 -17.42 -7.56
CA LYS A 227 -3.51 -17.41 -8.68
C LYS A 227 -2.53 -16.26 -8.58
N ASN A 228 -3.02 -15.06 -8.25
CA ASN A 228 -2.22 -13.84 -8.17
C ASN A 228 -1.16 -13.95 -7.06
N THR A 229 -1.54 -14.42 -5.88
CA THR A 229 -0.58 -14.62 -4.78
C THR A 229 0.40 -15.75 -5.07
N TYR A 230 -0.02 -16.80 -5.75
CA TYR A 230 0.86 -17.90 -6.18
C TYR A 230 1.93 -17.43 -7.18
N ASP A 231 1.54 -16.67 -8.21
CA ASP A 231 2.48 -16.14 -9.20
C ASP A 231 3.43 -15.10 -8.60
N SER A 232 2.92 -14.26 -7.69
CA SER A 232 3.73 -13.26 -6.99
C SER A 232 4.93 -13.86 -6.25
N ILE A 233 4.86 -15.16 -5.85
CA ILE A 233 5.99 -15.83 -5.18
C ILE A 233 7.22 -15.87 -6.10
N ALA A 234 7.03 -16.14 -7.40
CA ALA A 234 8.12 -16.04 -8.37
C ALA A 234 8.56 -14.58 -8.58
N ALA A 235 7.61 -13.66 -8.67
CA ALA A 235 7.90 -12.26 -8.89
C ALA A 235 8.82 -11.70 -7.80
N PHE A 236 8.54 -11.91 -6.52
CA PHE A 236 9.37 -11.37 -5.46
C PHE A 236 10.65 -12.17 -5.19
N SER A 237 10.68 -13.46 -5.51
CA SER A 237 11.83 -14.30 -5.17
C SER A 237 12.90 -14.35 -6.26
N ALA A 238 12.49 -14.41 -7.53
CA ALA A 238 13.37 -14.67 -8.64
C ALA A 238 13.73 -13.45 -9.50
N THR A 239 13.04 -12.31 -9.30
CA THR A 239 13.37 -11.10 -10.05
C THR A 239 14.71 -10.52 -9.60
N ASP A 240 15.57 -10.24 -10.57
CA ASP A 240 16.84 -9.53 -10.36
C ASP A 240 16.63 -8.02 -10.49
N PHE A 241 16.88 -7.30 -9.40
CA PHE A 241 16.73 -5.85 -9.32
C PHE A 241 18.06 -5.09 -9.31
N ARG A 242 19.21 -5.76 -9.55
CA ARG A 242 20.54 -5.12 -9.48
C ARG A 242 20.67 -3.93 -10.41
N GLU A 243 20.21 -4.09 -11.65
CA GLU A 243 20.21 -3.01 -12.63
C GLU A 243 19.21 -1.89 -12.27
N ASP A 244 18.10 -2.24 -11.62
CA ASP A 244 17.13 -1.26 -11.15
C ASP A 244 17.70 -0.41 -10.02
N LEU A 245 18.36 -1.05 -9.03
CA LEU A 245 18.99 -0.35 -7.90
C LEU A 245 20.12 0.58 -8.35
N ALA A 246 20.85 0.22 -9.40
CA ALA A 246 21.90 1.07 -9.96
C ALA A 246 21.37 2.39 -10.56
N LYS A 247 20.07 2.46 -10.86
CA LYS A 247 19.39 3.66 -11.40
C LYS A 247 18.82 4.58 -10.33
N PHE A 248 18.98 4.25 -9.05
CA PHE A 248 18.56 5.12 -7.97
C PHE A 248 19.49 6.32 -7.87
N ASP A 249 19.02 7.48 -8.29
CA ASP A 249 19.73 8.76 -8.24
C ASP A 249 19.10 9.77 -7.27
N VAL A 250 18.11 9.32 -6.47
CA VAL A 250 17.44 10.10 -5.44
C VAL A 250 17.87 9.65 -4.04
N PRO A 251 17.74 10.51 -2.99
CA PRO A 251 17.97 10.09 -1.62
C PRO A 251 17.14 8.85 -1.29
N THR A 252 17.80 7.82 -0.75
CA THR A 252 17.15 6.53 -0.47
C THR A 252 17.39 6.10 0.96
N LEU A 253 16.31 5.70 1.64
CA LEU A 253 16.33 5.09 2.96
C LEU A 253 16.13 3.59 2.83
N VAL A 254 16.99 2.80 3.47
CA VAL A 254 16.79 1.36 3.64
C VAL A 254 16.60 1.09 5.12
N VAL A 255 15.47 0.48 5.51
CA VAL A 255 15.20 0.06 6.88
C VAL A 255 15.00 -1.44 6.89
N HIS A 256 15.70 -2.16 7.78
CA HIS A 256 15.61 -3.61 7.84
C HIS A 256 15.81 -4.12 9.26
N GLY A 257 15.08 -5.16 9.64
CA GLY A 257 15.29 -5.86 10.90
C GLY A 257 16.43 -6.88 10.81
N ASP A 258 17.28 -6.97 11.81
CA ASP A 258 18.36 -7.96 11.82
C ASP A 258 17.89 -9.36 12.26
N ASP A 259 16.64 -9.51 12.71
CA ASP A 259 15.96 -10.79 12.95
C ASP A 259 14.86 -11.10 11.91
N ASP A 260 14.98 -10.54 10.71
CA ASP A 260 14.08 -10.86 9.59
C ASP A 260 14.34 -12.28 9.09
N GLN A 261 13.41 -13.21 9.42
CA GLN A 261 13.51 -14.62 9.10
C GLN A 261 13.00 -14.95 7.69
N LEU A 262 12.34 -13.99 7.01
CA LEU A 262 11.73 -14.20 5.69
C LEU A 262 12.54 -13.56 4.57
N VAL A 263 13.08 -12.38 4.82
CA VAL A 263 13.89 -11.61 3.88
C VAL A 263 15.24 -11.30 4.54
N PRO A 264 16.25 -12.18 4.38
CA PRO A 264 17.51 -12.06 5.12
C PRO A 264 18.23 -10.74 4.84
N ILE A 265 18.48 -9.95 5.87
CA ILE A 265 19.08 -8.60 5.77
C ILE A 265 20.41 -8.59 5.02
N GLU A 266 21.24 -9.63 5.20
CA GLU A 266 22.60 -9.67 4.61
C GLU A 266 22.55 -9.65 3.08
N THR A 267 21.62 -10.41 2.49
CA THR A 267 21.51 -10.58 1.05
C THR A 267 20.53 -9.63 0.40
N THR A 268 19.79 -8.84 1.19
CA THR A 268 18.77 -7.90 0.71
C THR A 268 19.03 -6.47 1.20
N GLY A 269 18.67 -6.11 2.42
CA GLY A 269 18.77 -4.72 2.91
C GLY A 269 20.19 -4.17 2.86
N LYS A 270 21.20 -4.92 3.34
CA LYS A 270 22.63 -4.50 3.27
C LYS A 270 23.13 -4.48 1.84
N ALA A 271 22.79 -5.48 1.04
CA ALA A 271 23.20 -5.54 -0.36
C ALA A 271 22.55 -4.42 -1.18
N SER A 272 21.27 -4.11 -0.96
CA SER A 272 20.60 -2.96 -1.60
C SER A 272 21.26 -1.64 -1.23
N ALA A 273 21.55 -1.43 0.06
CA ALA A 273 22.21 -0.21 0.50
C ALA A 273 23.62 -0.04 -0.09
N ALA A 274 24.33 -1.14 -0.34
CA ALA A 274 25.64 -1.12 -1.00
C ALA A 274 25.57 -0.81 -2.51
N LEU A 275 24.48 -1.20 -3.19
CA LEU A 275 24.29 -0.95 -4.62
C LEU A 275 23.75 0.46 -4.92
N ILE A 276 22.97 1.04 -4.01
CA ILE A 276 22.38 2.38 -4.18
C ILE A 276 23.34 3.45 -3.68
N LYS A 277 23.81 4.31 -4.58
CA LYS A 277 24.86 5.31 -4.31
C LYS A 277 24.57 6.22 -3.11
N ASN A 278 23.33 6.63 -2.92
CA ASN A 278 22.91 7.60 -1.88
C ASN A 278 22.00 6.97 -0.83
N ALA A 279 22.17 5.67 -0.54
CA ALA A 279 21.36 4.99 0.46
C ALA A 279 21.88 5.23 1.89
N LYS A 280 20.92 5.45 2.79
CA LYS A 280 21.12 5.39 4.24
C LYS A 280 20.48 4.12 4.76
N LEU A 281 21.26 3.23 5.37
CA LEU A 281 20.75 2.01 6.02
C LEU A 281 20.49 2.28 7.50
N ILE A 282 19.30 1.89 7.97
CA ILE A 282 18.96 1.82 9.40
C ILE A 282 18.60 0.37 9.72
N ILE A 283 19.30 -0.23 10.67
CA ILE A 283 19.05 -1.61 11.12
C ILE A 283 18.24 -1.55 12.43
N TYR A 284 17.10 -2.23 12.46
CA TYR A 284 16.29 -2.37 13.66
C TYR A 284 16.69 -3.65 14.38
N LYS A 285 17.34 -3.49 15.55
CA LYS A 285 17.85 -4.62 16.31
C LYS A 285 16.73 -5.50 16.85
N GLY A 286 16.79 -6.79 16.53
CA GLY A 286 15.80 -7.78 16.94
C GLY A 286 14.45 -7.66 16.23
N ALA A 287 14.32 -6.76 15.24
CA ALA A 287 13.07 -6.59 14.56
C ALA A 287 12.83 -7.70 13.52
N PRO A 288 11.61 -8.27 13.47
CA PRO A 288 11.20 -9.26 12.50
C PRO A 288 10.84 -8.61 11.16
N HIS A 289 10.39 -9.43 10.19
CA HIS A 289 9.95 -8.96 8.87
C HIS A 289 8.85 -7.90 8.95
N GLY A 290 7.82 -8.15 9.75
CA GLY A 290 6.67 -7.27 9.94
C GLY A 290 6.94 -6.06 10.84
N LEU A 291 8.11 -5.43 10.71
CA LEU A 291 8.52 -4.30 11.54
C LEU A 291 7.64 -3.06 11.39
N ALA A 292 6.91 -2.93 10.28
CA ALA A 292 5.96 -1.82 10.09
C ALA A 292 4.81 -1.83 11.12
N ASP A 293 4.50 -3.01 11.68
CA ASP A 293 3.54 -3.19 12.76
C ASP A 293 4.22 -3.29 14.13
N THR A 294 5.26 -4.13 14.24
CA THR A 294 5.91 -4.43 15.55
C THR A 294 6.77 -3.28 16.04
N HIS A 295 7.29 -2.44 15.14
CA HIS A 295 8.15 -1.28 15.42
C HIS A 295 7.57 0.00 14.77
N LYS A 296 6.23 0.10 14.73
CA LYS A 296 5.52 1.15 13.99
C LYS A 296 5.90 2.57 14.43
N GLU A 297 6.07 2.81 15.73
CA GLU A 297 6.41 4.14 16.25
C GLU A 297 7.82 4.57 15.79
N GLN A 298 8.77 3.65 15.80
CA GLN A 298 10.13 3.89 15.32
C GLN A 298 10.14 4.14 13.81
N LEU A 299 9.45 3.29 13.05
CA LEU A 299 9.35 3.46 11.59
C LEU A 299 8.66 4.77 11.21
N ASN A 300 7.59 5.15 11.91
CA ASN A 300 6.90 6.41 11.71
C ASN A 300 7.85 7.60 11.89
N GLN A 301 8.67 7.58 12.95
CA GLN A 301 9.61 8.66 13.22
C GLN A 301 10.76 8.68 12.20
N ASP A 302 11.30 7.53 11.83
CA ASP A 302 12.39 7.45 10.86
C ASP A 302 11.94 7.88 9.45
N LEU A 303 10.72 7.50 9.04
CA LEU A 303 10.11 8.01 7.80
C LEU A 303 9.91 9.52 7.86
N LEU A 304 9.37 10.06 8.96
CA LEU A 304 9.19 11.50 9.10
C LEU A 304 10.53 12.25 9.03
N ASN A 305 11.55 11.78 9.76
CA ASN A 305 12.89 12.36 9.73
C ASN A 305 13.47 12.34 8.30
N PHE A 306 13.33 11.22 7.60
CA PHE A 306 13.77 11.09 6.21
C PHE A 306 13.05 12.04 5.25
N LEU A 307 11.74 12.19 5.41
CA LEU A 307 10.95 13.11 4.59
C LEU A 307 11.39 14.57 4.77
N GLN A 308 11.83 14.94 5.98
CA GLN A 308 12.28 16.30 6.33
C GLN A 308 13.73 16.60 5.93
N THR A 309 14.55 15.61 5.58
CA THR A 309 15.88 15.89 5.03
C THR A 309 15.78 16.67 3.72
N LYS A 310 16.79 17.52 3.47
CA LYS A 310 16.89 18.26 2.19
C LYS A 310 17.33 17.35 1.05
#